data_dc2fdc4d493f9bdd1b5c46ed26170629
#
_entry.id   dc2fdc4d493f9bdd1b5c46ed26170629
#
_cell.length_a   1.000
_cell.length_b   1.000
_cell.length_c   1.000
_cell.angle_alpha   90.00
_cell.angle_beta   90.00
_cell.angle_gamma   90.00
#
_symmetry.space_group_name_H-M   'P 1'
#
loop_
_entity.id
_entity.type
_entity.pdbx_description
1 polymer ?
#
loop_
_entity_poly.entity_id
_entity_poly.type
_entity_poly.pdbx_seq_one_letter_code
_entity_poly.pdbx_strand_id
1 'polypeptide(L)'
;MRIFFAIAFLIGSAAVAAQSPDPELREVLRAAANESPSFVDRFEAEVWLTDMSARLARQMPDPEERIELLTLVHMEAKRVDLPPELILAVIEVESYYDRYAISVAGARGLMQIMPFWKEEIGRPGDNLLHTDTN
;
A
#
# COMPACT_ATOMS: atom_id res chain seq x y z
N MET A 1 -42.56 37.34 34.03
CA MET A 1 -42.39 37.30 32.57
C MET A 1 -41.12 36.49 32.29
N ARG A 2 -41.27 35.17 31.94
CA ARG A 2 -40.17 34.23 31.75
C ARG A 2 -39.93 34.10 30.25
N ILE A 3 -38.77 34.56 29.79
CA ILE A 3 -38.35 34.49 28.39
C ILE A 3 -37.61 33.16 28.21
N PHE A 4 -38.22 32.20 27.47
CA PHE A 4 -37.55 30.96 27.03
C PHE A 4 -36.76 31.25 25.75
N PHE A 5 -35.42 31.18 25.86
CA PHE A 5 -34.54 31.13 24.68
C PHE A 5 -34.50 29.68 24.15
N ALA A 6 -35.11 29.46 23.02
CA ALA A 6 -34.97 28.21 22.28
C ALA A 6 -33.68 28.27 21.45
N ILE A 7 -32.66 27.51 21.85
CA ILE A 7 -31.45 27.30 21.04
C ILE A 7 -31.75 26.19 20.04
N ALA A 8 -31.93 26.56 18.79
CA ALA A 8 -32.02 25.60 17.67
C ALA A 8 -30.62 25.08 17.34
N PHE A 9 -30.36 23.81 17.63
CA PHE A 9 -29.13 23.13 17.27
C PHE A 9 -29.26 22.66 15.82
N LEU A 10 -28.65 23.38 14.88
CA LEU A 10 -28.52 22.98 13.48
C LEU A 10 -27.43 21.90 13.39
N ILE A 11 -27.85 20.64 13.36
CA ILE A 11 -26.95 19.50 13.04
C ILE A 11 -26.75 19.53 11.53
N GLY A 12 -25.66 20.16 11.08
CA GLY A 12 -25.20 20.07 9.70
C GLY A 12 -24.62 18.67 9.46
N SER A 13 -25.39 17.79 8.82
CA SER A 13 -24.86 16.54 8.28
C SER A 13 -23.93 16.87 7.12
N ALA A 14 -22.61 16.92 7.38
CA ALA A 14 -21.61 16.88 6.32
C ALA A 14 -21.67 15.46 5.70
N ALA A 15 -22.32 15.34 4.56
CA ALA A 15 -22.21 14.15 3.73
C ALA A 15 -20.74 14.04 3.27
N VAL A 16 -20.00 13.08 3.82
CA VAL A 16 -18.71 12.68 3.25
C VAL A 16 -19.04 12.05 1.90
N ALA A 17 -18.92 12.86 0.85
CA ALA A 17 -18.98 12.36 -0.51
C ALA A 17 -17.79 11.40 -0.67
N ALA A 18 -18.06 10.11 -0.83
CA ALA A 18 -17.06 9.14 -1.25
C ALA A 18 -16.54 9.63 -2.62
N GLN A 19 -15.33 10.21 -2.61
CA GLN A 19 -14.69 10.66 -3.83
C GLN A 19 -14.38 9.42 -4.65
N SER A 20 -15.01 9.30 -5.82
CA SER A 20 -14.64 8.29 -6.80
C SER A 20 -13.16 8.44 -7.11
N PRO A 21 -12.39 7.36 -7.21
CA PRO A 21 -10.98 7.43 -7.58
C PRO A 21 -10.79 8.25 -8.84
N ASP A 22 -9.67 8.99 -8.91
CA ASP A 22 -9.24 9.70 -10.10
C ASP A 22 -9.33 8.77 -11.34
N PRO A 23 -9.76 9.26 -12.51
CA PRO A 23 -9.80 8.46 -13.74
C PRO A 23 -8.48 7.74 -14.04
N GLU A 24 -7.33 8.40 -13.83
CA GLU A 24 -5.99 7.82 -14.01
C GLU A 24 -5.76 6.65 -13.06
N LEU A 25 -5.99 6.83 -11.77
CA LEU A 25 -5.90 5.76 -10.77
C LEU A 25 -6.83 4.58 -11.11
N ARG A 26 -8.01 4.88 -11.66
CA ARG A 26 -8.98 3.85 -12.05
C ARG A 26 -8.48 2.96 -13.20
N GLU A 27 -7.79 3.55 -14.18
CA GLU A 27 -7.17 2.79 -15.27
C GLU A 27 -6.02 1.91 -14.78
N VAL A 28 -5.14 2.45 -13.93
CA VAL A 28 -4.02 1.69 -13.34
C VAL A 28 -4.55 0.51 -12.49
N LEU A 29 -5.54 0.75 -11.64
CA LEU A 29 -6.19 -0.30 -10.85
C LEU A 29 -6.81 -1.40 -11.71
N ARG A 30 -7.49 -1.03 -12.79
CA ARG A 30 -8.12 -2.00 -13.70
C ARG A 30 -7.10 -2.83 -14.46
N ALA A 31 -6.02 -2.21 -14.93
CA ALA A 31 -4.92 -2.91 -15.58
C ALA A 31 -4.29 -3.92 -14.63
N ALA A 32 -3.91 -3.48 -13.44
CA ALA A 32 -3.32 -4.34 -12.42
C ALA A 32 -4.22 -5.51 -12.02
N ALA A 33 -5.52 -5.28 -11.83
CA ALA A 33 -6.48 -6.33 -11.49
C ALA A 33 -6.63 -7.40 -12.59
N ASN A 34 -6.49 -7.01 -13.86
CA ASN A 34 -6.54 -7.96 -14.98
C ASN A 34 -5.25 -8.80 -15.12
N GLU A 35 -4.11 -8.26 -14.70
CA GLU A 35 -2.78 -8.85 -14.89
C GLU A 35 -2.26 -9.60 -13.65
N SER A 36 -2.98 -9.56 -12.53
CA SER A 36 -2.54 -10.12 -11.26
C SER A 36 -3.03 -11.55 -11.03
N PRO A 37 -2.21 -12.58 -11.29
CA PRO A 37 -2.61 -13.98 -11.17
C PRO A 37 -2.74 -14.47 -9.72
N SER A 38 -2.32 -13.68 -8.75
CA SER A 38 -2.33 -14.04 -7.33
C SER A 38 -3.70 -13.91 -6.65
N PHE A 39 -4.65 -13.21 -7.28
CA PHE A 39 -6.03 -13.10 -6.80
C PHE A 39 -6.90 -14.25 -7.32
N VAL A 40 -7.96 -14.57 -6.59
CA VAL A 40 -8.94 -15.60 -6.99
C VAL A 40 -9.68 -15.18 -8.26
N ASP A 41 -10.07 -13.91 -8.32
CA ASP A 41 -10.68 -13.32 -9.50
C ASP A 41 -10.41 -11.80 -9.58
N ARG A 42 -10.80 -11.21 -10.71
CA ARG A 42 -10.62 -9.78 -10.98
C ARG A 42 -11.37 -8.89 -9.99
N PHE A 43 -12.53 -9.33 -9.50
CA PHE A 43 -13.33 -8.53 -8.58
C PHE A 43 -12.64 -8.43 -7.21
N GLU A 44 -12.11 -9.54 -6.70
CA GLU A 44 -11.28 -9.55 -5.49
C GLU A 44 -10.09 -8.61 -5.65
N ALA A 45 -9.38 -8.68 -6.79
CA ALA A 45 -8.26 -7.80 -7.09
C ALA A 45 -8.64 -6.31 -7.08
N GLU A 46 -9.71 -5.93 -7.78
CA GLU A 46 -10.19 -4.54 -7.82
C GLU A 46 -10.53 -4.01 -6.42
N VAL A 47 -11.22 -4.81 -5.59
CA VAL A 47 -11.61 -4.42 -4.23
C VAL A 47 -10.38 -4.24 -3.35
N TRP A 48 -9.49 -5.24 -3.31
CA TRP A 48 -8.31 -5.21 -2.45
C TRP A 48 -7.33 -4.11 -2.85
N LEU A 49 -7.00 -3.99 -4.14
CA LEU A 49 -6.10 -2.95 -4.64
C LEU A 49 -6.66 -1.55 -4.40
N THR A 50 -7.97 -1.35 -4.56
CA THR A 50 -8.61 -0.05 -4.31
C THR A 50 -8.50 0.34 -2.83
N ASP A 51 -8.85 -0.57 -1.91
CA ASP A 51 -8.80 -0.30 -0.47
C ASP A 51 -7.36 -0.04 0.00
N MET A 52 -6.42 -0.91 -0.36
CA MET A 52 -5.02 -0.76 0.03
C MET A 52 -4.36 0.47 -0.60
N SER A 53 -4.66 0.77 -1.86
CA SER A 53 -4.18 2.00 -2.51
C SER A 53 -4.68 3.26 -1.81
N ALA A 54 -5.94 3.29 -1.39
CA ALA A 54 -6.48 4.43 -0.65
C ALA A 54 -5.78 4.61 0.71
N ARG A 55 -5.47 3.52 1.41
CA ARG A 55 -4.77 3.56 2.72
C ARG A 55 -3.33 4.07 2.58
N LEU A 56 -2.63 3.69 1.52
CA LEU A 56 -1.23 4.04 1.28
C LEU A 56 -1.02 5.38 0.55
N ALA A 57 -2.07 6.05 0.11
CA ALA A 57 -1.99 7.24 -0.74
C ALA A 57 -1.17 8.39 -0.13
N ARG A 58 -1.11 8.48 1.21
CA ARG A 58 -0.33 9.51 1.90
C ARG A 58 1.16 9.19 1.97
N GLN A 59 1.52 7.93 2.17
CA GLN A 59 2.91 7.45 2.26
C GLN A 59 3.53 7.31 0.87
N MET A 60 2.74 6.87 -0.10
CA MET A 60 3.13 6.68 -1.49
C MET A 60 2.19 7.48 -2.41
N PRO A 61 2.48 8.76 -2.67
CA PRO A 61 1.60 9.62 -3.47
C PRO A 61 1.47 9.18 -4.93
N ASP A 62 2.54 8.61 -5.51
CA ASP A 62 2.54 8.09 -6.87
C ASP A 62 1.65 6.84 -6.98
N PRO A 63 0.57 6.88 -7.79
CA PRO A 63 -0.36 5.76 -7.91
C PRO A 63 0.24 4.55 -8.63
N GLU A 64 1.15 4.74 -9.59
CA GLU A 64 1.78 3.63 -10.32
C GLU A 64 2.73 2.85 -9.41
N GLU A 65 3.66 3.55 -8.72
CA GLU A 65 4.56 2.92 -7.74
C GLU A 65 3.78 2.19 -6.63
N ARG A 66 2.69 2.78 -6.16
CA ARG A 66 1.85 2.20 -5.11
C ARG A 66 1.17 0.92 -5.56
N ILE A 67 0.59 0.90 -6.77
CA ILE A 67 -0.08 -0.29 -7.31
C ILE A 67 0.92 -1.38 -7.67
N GLU A 68 2.10 -1.02 -8.21
CA GLU A 68 3.20 -1.96 -8.44
C GLU A 68 3.60 -2.68 -7.15
N LEU A 69 3.85 -1.93 -6.07
CA LEU A 69 4.19 -2.50 -4.76
C LEU A 69 3.09 -3.42 -4.24
N LEU A 70 1.83 -2.97 -4.26
CA LEU A 70 0.70 -3.75 -3.76
C LEU A 70 0.53 -5.07 -4.52
N THR A 71 0.66 -5.04 -5.84
CA THR A 71 0.59 -6.23 -6.68
C THR A 71 1.71 -7.22 -6.36
N LEU A 72 2.94 -6.72 -6.24
CA LEU A 72 4.11 -7.55 -5.89
C LEU A 72 3.98 -8.15 -4.49
N VAL A 73 3.61 -7.35 -3.50
CA VAL A 73 3.41 -7.83 -2.12
C VAL A 73 2.33 -8.90 -2.06
N HIS A 74 1.20 -8.70 -2.74
CA HIS A 74 0.14 -9.71 -2.76
C HIS A 74 0.62 -11.02 -3.41
N MET A 75 1.32 -10.93 -4.54
CA MET A 75 1.86 -12.09 -5.25
C MET A 75 2.86 -12.88 -4.37
N GLU A 76 3.83 -12.20 -3.77
CA GLU A 76 4.85 -12.85 -2.96
C GLU A 76 4.30 -13.41 -1.65
N ALA A 77 3.39 -12.69 -0.99
CA ALA A 77 2.71 -13.16 0.21
C ALA A 77 1.93 -14.46 -0.08
N LYS A 78 1.17 -14.50 -1.17
CA LYS A 78 0.45 -15.72 -1.60
C LYS A 78 1.39 -16.87 -1.91
N ARG A 79 2.56 -16.62 -2.49
CA ARG A 79 3.55 -17.66 -2.81
C ARG A 79 4.06 -18.39 -1.57
N VAL A 80 4.10 -17.71 -0.41
CA VAL A 80 4.60 -18.24 0.86
C VAL A 80 3.51 -18.44 1.91
N ASP A 81 2.24 -18.35 1.50
CA ASP A 81 1.05 -18.52 2.36
C ASP A 81 1.02 -17.57 3.56
N LEU A 82 1.38 -16.29 3.33
CA LEU A 82 1.28 -15.22 4.32
C LEU A 82 0.16 -14.22 3.94
N PRO A 83 -0.46 -13.56 4.93
CA PRO A 83 -1.33 -12.43 4.66
C PRO A 83 -0.54 -11.25 4.06
N PRO A 84 -0.94 -10.69 2.91
CA PRO A 84 -0.24 -9.55 2.32
C PRO A 84 -0.23 -8.31 3.25
N GLU A 85 -1.25 -8.13 4.07
CA GLU A 85 -1.33 -7.06 5.07
C GLU A 85 -0.22 -7.15 6.12
N LEU A 86 0.26 -8.35 6.44
CA LEU A 86 1.41 -8.55 7.33
C LEU A 86 2.69 -7.98 6.70
N ILE A 87 2.92 -8.26 5.42
CA ILE A 87 4.09 -7.73 4.70
C ILE A 87 4.01 -6.19 4.63
N LEU A 88 2.84 -5.64 4.32
CA LEU A 88 2.63 -4.19 4.30
C LEU A 88 2.88 -3.55 5.67
N ALA A 89 2.46 -4.19 6.77
CA ALA A 89 2.73 -3.71 8.12
C ALA A 89 4.23 -3.73 8.47
N VAL A 90 4.96 -4.74 8.01
CA VAL A 90 6.43 -4.80 8.17
C VAL A 90 7.08 -3.63 7.41
N ILE A 91 6.72 -3.41 6.14
CA ILE A 91 7.25 -2.30 5.34
C ILE A 91 6.97 -0.95 6.01
N GLU A 92 5.78 -0.76 6.58
CA GLU A 92 5.43 0.47 7.29
C GLU A 92 6.34 0.72 8.50
N VAL A 93 6.60 -0.31 9.29
CA VAL A 93 7.45 -0.22 10.50
C VAL A 93 8.91 -0.02 10.15
N GLU A 94 9.41 -0.72 9.13
CA GLU A 94 10.82 -0.74 8.77
C GLU A 94 11.28 0.51 8.01
N SER A 95 10.50 1.00 7.06
CA SER A 95 10.91 2.10 6.18
C SER A 95 9.88 3.22 6.02
N TYR A 96 8.67 3.03 6.53
CA TYR A 96 7.54 3.91 6.22
C TYR A 96 7.31 4.07 4.70
N TYR A 97 7.51 2.97 3.96
CA TYR A 97 7.42 2.88 2.49
C TYR A 97 8.49 3.66 1.72
N ASP A 98 9.59 4.05 2.37
CA ASP A 98 10.74 4.64 1.67
C ASP A 98 11.63 3.53 1.09
N ARG A 99 11.52 3.30 -0.22
CA ARG A 99 12.33 2.31 -0.95
C ARG A 99 13.84 2.60 -0.91
N TYR A 100 14.24 3.83 -0.61
CA TYR A 100 15.64 4.24 -0.52
C TYR A 100 16.17 4.32 0.91
N ALA A 101 15.37 3.92 1.88
CA ALA A 101 15.76 3.96 3.28
C ALA A 101 17.05 3.17 3.53
N ILE A 102 17.98 3.78 4.28
CA ILE A 102 19.21 3.15 4.75
C ILE A 102 19.35 3.45 6.24
N SER A 103 19.37 2.42 7.08
CA SER A 103 19.53 2.58 8.53
C SER A 103 20.98 2.85 8.92
N VAL A 104 21.19 3.31 10.15
CA VAL A 104 22.53 3.49 10.72
C VAL A 104 23.33 2.18 10.74
N ALA A 105 22.65 1.03 10.89
CA ALA A 105 23.27 -0.30 10.85
C ALA A 105 23.52 -0.81 9.42
N GLY A 106 23.06 -0.08 8.38
CA GLY A 106 23.25 -0.44 6.99
C GLY A 106 22.13 -1.30 6.40
N ALA A 107 21.01 -1.49 7.09
CA ALA A 107 19.82 -2.11 6.53
C ALA A 107 19.25 -1.25 5.37
N ARG A 108 18.67 -1.86 4.35
CA ARG A 108 18.31 -1.18 3.09
C ARG A 108 16.91 -1.51 2.62
N GLY A 109 16.28 -0.52 1.99
CA GLY A 109 15.04 -0.62 1.23
C GLY A 109 13.79 -0.78 2.09
N LEU A 110 12.70 -1.18 1.44
CA LEU A 110 11.36 -1.24 2.04
C LEU A 110 11.29 -2.08 3.31
N MET A 111 11.91 -3.26 3.31
CA MET A 111 11.90 -4.20 4.44
C MET A 111 13.18 -4.16 5.28
N GLN A 112 14.05 -3.16 5.07
CA GLN A 112 15.29 -2.96 5.81
C GLN A 112 16.17 -4.22 5.90
N ILE A 113 16.41 -4.83 4.73
CA ILE A 113 17.23 -6.03 4.62
C ILE A 113 18.70 -5.71 4.84
N MET A 114 19.36 -6.48 5.71
CA MET A 114 20.81 -6.35 5.94
C MET A 114 21.59 -6.93 4.75
N PRO A 115 22.67 -6.24 4.29
CA PRO A 115 23.42 -6.66 3.09
C PRO A 115 23.96 -8.08 3.12
N PHE A 116 24.28 -8.64 4.30
CA PHE A 116 24.77 -10.02 4.40
C PHE A 116 23.75 -11.07 3.94
N TRP A 117 22.43 -10.78 4.04
CA TRP A 117 21.40 -11.68 3.52
C TRP A 117 21.48 -11.86 2.01
N LYS A 118 21.94 -10.83 1.29
CA LYS A 118 22.18 -10.93 -0.15
C LYS A 118 23.25 -11.97 -0.48
N GLU A 119 24.28 -12.09 0.37
CA GLU A 119 25.36 -13.08 0.21
C GLU A 119 24.88 -14.50 0.54
N GLU A 120 23.97 -14.64 1.51
CA GLU A 120 23.47 -15.93 2.00
C GLU A 120 22.39 -16.54 1.09
N ILE A 121 21.41 -15.74 0.67
CA ILE A 121 20.22 -16.22 -0.06
C ILE A 121 19.91 -15.44 -1.34
N GLY A 122 20.63 -14.34 -1.61
CA GLY A 122 20.42 -13.49 -2.77
C GLY A 122 20.98 -14.08 -4.08
N ARG A 123 20.77 -13.35 -5.16
CA ARG A 123 21.26 -13.67 -6.50
C ARG A 123 22.36 -12.69 -6.90
N PRO A 124 23.30 -13.09 -7.77
CA PRO A 124 24.25 -12.13 -8.36
C PRO A 124 23.51 -11.00 -9.07
N GLY A 125 23.80 -9.75 -8.68
CA GLY A 125 23.16 -8.58 -9.26
C GLY A 125 21.97 -8.03 -8.47
N ASP A 126 21.45 -8.73 -7.47
CA ASP A 126 20.38 -8.22 -6.61
C ASP A 126 20.72 -6.85 -5.99
N ASN A 127 19.75 -5.96 -5.98
CA ASN A 127 19.87 -4.65 -5.38
C ASN A 127 18.76 -4.44 -4.35
N LEU A 128 19.14 -4.38 -3.08
CA LEU A 128 18.21 -4.24 -1.95
C LEU A 128 17.42 -2.92 -1.92
N LEU A 129 17.65 -2.01 -2.86
CA LEU A 129 16.84 -0.81 -3.06
C LEU A 129 15.79 -0.98 -4.17
N HIS A 130 15.78 -2.13 -4.85
CA HIS A 130 14.72 -2.47 -5.80
C HIS A 130 13.60 -3.24 -5.11
N THR A 131 12.38 -2.89 -5.45
CA THR A 131 11.17 -3.44 -4.83
C THR A 131 11.05 -4.95 -5.00
N ASP A 132 11.46 -5.49 -6.14
CA ASP A 132 11.44 -6.92 -6.48
C ASP A 132 12.51 -7.75 -5.76
N THR A 133 13.51 -7.11 -5.19
CA THR A 133 14.61 -7.77 -4.46
C THR A 133 14.43 -7.66 -2.94
N ASN A 134 13.86 -6.55 -2.48
CA ASN A 134 13.70 -6.24 -1.07
C ASN A 134 12.43 -6.85 -0.49
#